data_d7faffce5547b208a83d19f470987664
#
_entry.id   d7faffce5547b208a83d19f470987664
#
_cell.length_a   1.000
_cell.length_b   1.000
_cell.length_c   1.000
_cell.angle_alpha   90.00
_cell.angle_beta   90.00
_cell.angle_gamma   90.00
#
_symmetry.space_group_name_H-M   'P 1'
#
loop_
_entity.id
_entity.type
_entity.pdbx_description
1 polymer ?
#
loop_
_entity_poly.entity_id
_entity_poly.type
_entity_poly.pdbx_seq_one_letter_code
_entity_poly.pdbx_strand_id
1 'polypeptide(L)'
;MIGPHWSKGWIIEDCEVSNSKCCGISLGKYYDPENDHYFTRKHVKSPTQMERDAVCRGQYHGWTKENIGSHIIRRCHIHHCEQTGIVGRMGGVFSIIEDNHIHNINNMQQLGGAEISGIKMHAAIDVVMRRNHIHHCTMGIWCDWEAQGTRLTQNLLHDNCPPEGTPKAEGAMMSQDIFIEVGHGPTLIDNNIMLSPVSVRMATDGIACVHNLMLGSLTAVGGGTGDR
;
A
#
# COMPACT_ATOMS: atom_id res chain seq x y z
N MET A 1 -7.85 0.33 -15.26
CA MET A 1 -6.60 0.45 -14.49
C MET A 1 -5.69 1.49 -15.14
N ILE A 2 -5.15 2.40 -14.34
CA ILE A 2 -4.15 3.38 -14.75
C ILE A 2 -2.79 2.90 -14.24
N GLY A 3 -1.76 2.85 -15.10
CA GLY A 3 -0.48 2.30 -14.71
C GLY A 3 0.72 3.00 -15.34
N PRO A 4 1.34 3.95 -14.62
CA PRO A 4 2.52 4.66 -15.12
C PRO A 4 3.79 3.79 -15.23
N HIS A 5 3.77 2.54 -14.81
CA HIS A 5 4.91 1.63 -14.87
C HIS A 5 6.20 2.18 -14.21
N TRP A 6 7.35 1.93 -14.84
CA TRP A 6 8.66 2.40 -14.41
C TRP A 6 8.93 3.79 -14.99
N SER A 7 8.35 4.81 -14.37
CA SER A 7 8.34 6.19 -14.89
C SER A 7 8.38 7.21 -13.76
N LYS A 8 8.40 8.49 -14.12
CA LYS A 8 8.48 9.60 -13.17
C LYS A 8 7.42 10.66 -13.45
N GLY A 9 6.93 11.29 -12.38
CA GLY A 9 6.25 12.57 -12.41
C GLY A 9 4.85 12.57 -13.02
N TRP A 10 4.13 11.44 -13.05
CA TRP A 10 2.74 11.42 -13.49
C TRP A 10 1.85 12.17 -12.49
N ILE A 11 0.95 12.97 -13.03
CA ILE A 11 -0.14 13.57 -12.27
C ILE A 11 -1.44 12.89 -12.72
N ILE A 12 -2.09 12.21 -11.77
CA ILE A 12 -3.39 11.57 -11.94
C ILE A 12 -4.36 12.32 -11.04
N GLU A 13 -5.25 13.09 -11.64
CA GLU A 13 -6.14 13.96 -10.87
C GLU A 13 -7.54 14.04 -11.46
N ASP A 14 -8.51 14.32 -10.58
CA ASP A 14 -9.91 14.55 -10.94
C ASP A 14 -10.52 13.40 -11.76
N CYS A 15 -10.10 12.15 -11.46
CA CYS A 15 -10.50 10.95 -12.19
C CYS A 15 -11.46 10.10 -11.35
N GLU A 16 -12.44 9.49 -12.00
CA GLU A 16 -13.15 8.33 -11.46
C GLU A 16 -12.51 7.05 -11.98
N VAL A 17 -12.11 6.16 -11.07
CA VAL A 17 -11.48 4.87 -11.39
C VAL A 17 -12.23 3.77 -10.68
N SER A 18 -13.00 2.98 -11.41
CA SER A 18 -13.89 2.01 -10.82
C SER A 18 -13.98 0.68 -11.56
N ASN A 19 -14.57 -0.31 -10.88
CA ASN A 19 -14.93 -1.61 -11.44
C ASN A 19 -13.75 -2.38 -12.06
N SER A 20 -12.55 -2.18 -11.54
CA SER A 20 -11.39 -2.99 -11.93
C SER A 20 -11.45 -4.36 -11.25
N LYS A 21 -11.23 -5.41 -12.01
CA LYS A 21 -11.11 -6.77 -11.45
C LYS A 21 -9.81 -6.99 -10.66
N CYS A 22 -8.91 -6.05 -10.67
CA CYS A 22 -7.66 -6.08 -9.92
C CYS A 22 -7.45 -4.72 -9.25
N CYS A 23 -6.46 -3.95 -9.65
CA CYS A 23 -6.14 -2.65 -9.06
C CYS A 23 -6.77 -1.49 -9.84
N GLY A 24 -7.12 -0.41 -9.16
CA GLY A 24 -7.55 0.83 -9.79
C GLY A 24 -6.36 1.56 -10.43
N ILE A 25 -5.39 1.95 -9.62
CA ILE A 25 -4.16 2.62 -10.06
C ILE A 25 -2.96 1.79 -9.63
N SER A 26 -1.97 1.60 -10.52
CA SER A 26 -0.73 0.87 -10.24
C SER A 26 0.48 1.74 -10.55
N LEU A 27 1.22 2.14 -9.51
CA LEU A 27 2.40 3.02 -9.61
C LEU A 27 3.68 2.28 -10.00
N GLY A 28 3.51 1.13 -10.62
CA GLY A 28 4.58 0.42 -11.28
C GLY A 28 5.53 -0.37 -10.38
N LYS A 29 6.26 -1.23 -11.02
CA LYS A 29 7.39 -1.96 -10.46
C LYS A 29 8.53 -1.97 -11.48
N TYR A 30 9.74 -2.25 -11.03
CA TYR A 30 10.84 -2.56 -11.94
C TYR A 30 10.54 -3.87 -12.68
N TYR A 31 10.55 -3.83 -13.99
CA TYR A 31 10.43 -5.03 -14.80
C TYR A 31 11.79 -5.71 -14.90
N ASP A 32 11.91 -6.86 -14.26
CA ASP A 32 13.13 -7.66 -14.29
C ASP A 32 12.92 -8.90 -15.18
N PRO A 33 13.37 -8.85 -16.44
CA PRO A 33 13.16 -9.93 -17.39
C PRO A 33 13.83 -11.24 -16.98
N GLU A 34 14.84 -11.19 -16.12
CA GLU A 34 15.52 -12.39 -15.66
C GLU A 34 14.82 -13.07 -14.47
N ASN A 35 14.05 -12.31 -13.69
CA ASN A 35 13.35 -12.81 -12.50
C ASN A 35 11.83 -12.75 -12.61
N ASP A 36 11.29 -12.47 -13.78
CA ASP A 36 9.87 -12.56 -13.97
C ASP A 36 9.42 -14.02 -13.91
N HIS A 37 8.79 -14.40 -12.81
CA HIS A 37 8.35 -15.77 -12.56
C HIS A 37 7.31 -16.27 -13.59
N TYR A 38 6.66 -15.37 -14.30
CA TYR A 38 5.74 -15.73 -15.37
C TYR A 38 6.48 -16.41 -16.53
N PHE A 39 7.70 -15.96 -16.81
CA PHE A 39 8.53 -16.44 -17.91
C PHE A 39 9.64 -17.38 -17.47
N THR A 40 10.03 -17.35 -16.20
CA THR A 40 11.15 -18.15 -15.67
C THR A 40 10.72 -19.33 -14.81
N ARG A 41 9.63 -19.99 -15.15
CA ARG A 41 9.13 -21.19 -14.43
C ARG A 41 10.15 -22.33 -14.29
N LYS A 42 11.27 -22.23 -14.96
CA LYS A 42 12.38 -23.19 -14.88
C LYS A 42 13.24 -23.05 -13.61
N HIS A 43 13.16 -21.91 -12.93
CA HIS A 43 13.93 -21.63 -11.71
C HIS A 43 12.96 -21.25 -10.60
N VAL A 44 12.75 -22.18 -9.69
CA VAL A 44 11.85 -21.97 -8.54
C VAL A 44 12.56 -21.08 -7.52
N LYS A 45 12.34 -19.79 -7.60
CA LYS A 45 12.67 -18.83 -6.52
C LYS A 45 11.41 -18.55 -5.69
N SER A 46 11.57 -18.28 -4.41
CA SER A 46 10.46 -17.80 -3.61
C SER A 46 10.01 -16.41 -4.10
N PRO A 47 8.72 -16.04 -3.97
CA PRO A 47 8.26 -14.69 -4.30
C PRO A 47 9.07 -13.60 -3.60
N THR A 48 9.42 -13.81 -2.34
CA THR A 48 10.24 -12.89 -1.55
C THR A 48 11.63 -12.68 -2.15
N GLN A 49 12.27 -13.76 -2.61
CA GLN A 49 13.58 -13.65 -3.25
C GLN A 49 13.51 -12.93 -4.60
N MET A 50 12.46 -13.18 -5.38
CA MET A 50 12.26 -12.45 -6.64
C MET A 50 12.09 -10.95 -6.42
N GLU A 51 11.38 -10.57 -5.37
CA GLU A 51 11.20 -9.15 -5.03
C GLU A 51 12.53 -8.51 -4.61
N ARG A 52 13.33 -9.18 -3.79
CA ARG A 52 14.67 -8.71 -3.40
C ARG A 52 15.59 -8.55 -4.60
N ASP A 53 15.60 -9.53 -5.49
CA ASP A 53 16.40 -9.47 -6.73
C ASP A 53 15.95 -8.27 -7.60
N ALA A 54 14.64 -8.03 -7.71
CA ALA A 54 14.10 -6.89 -8.46
C ALA A 54 14.52 -5.55 -7.84
N VAL A 55 14.52 -5.44 -6.51
CA VAL A 55 15.00 -4.26 -5.78
C VAL A 55 16.47 -4.02 -6.06
N CYS A 56 17.33 -5.03 -5.91
CA CYS A 56 18.77 -4.90 -6.16
C CYS A 56 19.06 -4.49 -7.61
N ARG A 57 18.33 -5.07 -8.57
CA ARG A 57 18.51 -4.70 -9.99
C ARG A 57 18.00 -3.31 -10.30
N GLY A 58 16.85 -2.93 -9.72
CA GLY A 58 16.32 -1.59 -9.85
C GLY A 58 17.32 -0.54 -9.32
N GLN A 59 17.91 -0.79 -8.15
CA GLN A 59 18.97 0.07 -7.61
C GLN A 59 20.18 0.16 -8.54
N TYR A 60 20.64 -0.95 -9.07
CA TYR A 60 21.74 -0.98 -10.02
C TYR A 60 21.45 -0.19 -11.30
N HIS A 61 20.20 -0.22 -11.78
CA HIS A 61 19.76 0.48 -12.99
C HIS A 61 19.26 1.91 -12.75
N GLY A 62 19.44 2.46 -11.56
CA GLY A 62 19.15 3.86 -11.27
C GLY A 62 17.76 4.12 -10.71
N TRP A 63 17.36 3.35 -9.72
CA TRP A 63 16.17 3.65 -8.90
C TRP A 63 16.45 4.86 -8.00
N THR A 64 16.31 6.03 -8.57
CA THR A 64 16.61 7.31 -7.94
C THR A 64 15.48 8.31 -8.16
N LYS A 65 15.42 9.33 -7.33
CA LYS A 65 14.41 10.40 -7.40
C LYS A 65 14.44 11.19 -8.72
N GLU A 66 15.57 11.21 -9.36
CA GLU A 66 15.75 11.84 -10.68
C GLU A 66 15.07 11.06 -11.79
N ASN A 67 14.95 9.75 -11.62
CA ASN A 67 14.52 8.83 -12.69
C ASN A 67 13.11 8.29 -12.49
N ILE A 68 12.70 7.99 -11.25
CA ILE A 68 11.52 7.17 -10.97
C ILE A 68 10.66 7.83 -9.88
N GLY A 69 9.36 7.56 -9.92
CA GLY A 69 8.43 7.96 -8.88
C GLY A 69 8.00 9.42 -8.95
N SER A 70 7.85 10.06 -7.80
CA SER A 70 7.40 11.45 -7.69
C SER A 70 6.04 11.69 -8.38
N HIS A 71 5.16 10.69 -8.33
CA HIS A 71 3.80 10.81 -8.87
C HIS A 71 2.91 11.59 -7.91
N ILE A 72 1.89 12.23 -8.44
CA ILE A 72 0.84 12.89 -7.67
C ILE A 72 -0.49 12.25 -8.05
N ILE A 73 -1.18 11.65 -7.08
CA ILE A 73 -2.52 11.11 -7.24
C ILE A 73 -3.44 11.93 -6.34
N ARG A 74 -4.36 12.69 -6.94
CA ARG A 74 -5.19 13.59 -6.14
C ARG A 74 -6.60 13.81 -6.69
N ARG A 75 -7.53 14.04 -5.77
CA ARG A 75 -8.93 14.34 -6.06
C ARG A 75 -9.58 13.30 -6.96
N CYS A 76 -9.14 12.04 -6.81
CA CYS A 76 -9.71 10.93 -7.53
C CYS A 76 -10.78 10.23 -6.69
N HIS A 77 -11.80 9.71 -7.35
CA HIS A 77 -12.79 8.82 -6.80
C HIS A 77 -12.49 7.40 -7.24
N ILE A 78 -12.03 6.54 -6.33
CA ILE A 78 -11.53 5.19 -6.63
C ILE A 78 -12.36 4.17 -5.87
N HIS A 79 -13.07 3.29 -6.58
CA HIS A 79 -13.99 2.37 -5.92
C HIS A 79 -14.27 1.09 -6.70
N HIS A 80 -14.80 0.08 -5.98
CA HIS A 80 -15.17 -1.21 -6.56
C HIS A 80 -14.04 -1.85 -7.37
N CYS A 81 -12.82 -1.77 -6.84
CA CYS A 81 -11.67 -2.50 -7.37
C CYS A 81 -11.42 -3.73 -6.51
N GLU A 82 -11.25 -4.91 -7.15
CA GLU A 82 -11.33 -6.19 -6.45
C GLU A 82 -10.03 -6.63 -5.77
N GLN A 83 -8.95 -5.89 -5.93
CA GLN A 83 -7.74 -6.14 -5.16
C GLN A 83 -7.30 -4.89 -4.40
N THR A 84 -6.95 -3.82 -5.08
CA THR A 84 -6.46 -2.60 -4.44
C THR A 84 -6.99 -1.35 -5.14
N GLY A 85 -7.26 -0.31 -4.39
CA GLY A 85 -7.54 1.00 -4.98
C GLY A 85 -6.31 1.57 -5.66
N ILE A 86 -5.26 1.82 -4.90
CA ILE A 86 -3.95 2.27 -5.39
C ILE A 86 -2.89 1.30 -4.91
N VAL A 87 -2.17 0.66 -5.82
CA VAL A 87 -1.01 -0.16 -5.48
C VAL A 87 0.27 0.51 -5.96
N GLY A 88 1.28 0.57 -5.11
CA GLY A 88 2.62 1.00 -5.46
C GLY A 88 3.62 -0.11 -5.15
N ARG A 89 4.58 -0.24 -6.03
CA ARG A 89 5.81 -0.96 -5.78
C ARG A 89 6.96 0.03 -5.88
N MET A 90 8.10 -0.38 -6.29
CA MET A 90 9.28 0.47 -6.42
C MET A 90 9.02 1.78 -7.22
N GLY A 91 8.11 1.76 -8.19
CA GLY A 91 7.71 2.95 -8.95
C GLY A 91 6.88 3.98 -8.18
N GLY A 92 6.36 3.62 -7.02
CA GLY A 92 5.56 4.53 -6.18
C GLY A 92 6.38 5.44 -5.26
N VAL A 93 7.70 5.32 -5.22
CA VAL A 93 8.58 6.11 -4.34
C VAL A 93 8.44 7.63 -4.56
N PHE A 94 8.67 8.42 -3.52
CA PHE A 94 8.68 9.89 -3.56
C PHE A 94 7.35 10.53 -3.98
N SER A 95 6.25 9.77 -3.93
CA SER A 95 4.94 10.20 -4.46
C SER A 95 4.06 10.83 -3.39
N ILE A 96 3.07 11.59 -3.84
CA ILE A 96 2.04 12.18 -3.00
C ILE A 96 0.69 11.60 -3.41
N ILE A 97 -0.03 11.06 -2.44
CA ILE A 97 -1.40 10.54 -2.59
C ILE A 97 -2.30 11.36 -1.68
N GLU A 98 -3.11 12.25 -2.25
CA GLU A 98 -3.83 13.23 -1.46
C GLU A 98 -5.25 13.53 -1.96
N ASP A 99 -6.11 13.90 -1.01
CA ASP A 99 -7.47 14.37 -1.31
C ASP A 99 -8.31 13.36 -2.14
N ASN A 100 -8.04 12.06 -2.04
CA ASN A 100 -8.78 11.05 -2.76
C ASN A 100 -9.92 10.49 -1.91
N HIS A 101 -10.98 10.06 -2.57
CA HIS A 101 -12.05 9.27 -1.99
C HIS A 101 -11.92 7.82 -2.48
N ILE A 102 -11.61 6.89 -1.58
CA ILE A 102 -11.33 5.49 -1.90
C ILE A 102 -12.26 4.60 -1.09
N HIS A 103 -13.06 3.76 -1.75
CA HIS A 103 -13.99 2.91 -1.03
C HIS A 103 -14.38 1.64 -1.79
N ASN A 104 -14.98 0.71 -1.06
CA ASN A 104 -15.46 -0.57 -1.60
C ASN A 104 -14.36 -1.33 -2.36
N ILE A 105 -13.20 -1.46 -1.72
CA ILE A 105 -12.07 -2.19 -2.28
C ILE A 105 -12.00 -3.60 -1.73
N ASN A 106 -11.87 -4.58 -2.64
CA ASN A 106 -11.83 -6.01 -2.35
C ASN A 106 -13.13 -6.54 -1.70
N ASN A 107 -14.27 -5.96 -2.01
CA ASN A 107 -15.53 -6.34 -1.37
C ASN A 107 -16.10 -7.69 -1.87
N MET A 108 -15.80 -8.12 -3.07
CA MET A 108 -16.23 -9.41 -3.57
C MET A 108 -15.39 -10.58 -3.03
N GLN A 109 -14.29 -10.30 -2.36
CA GLN A 109 -13.39 -11.31 -1.76
C GLN A 109 -12.95 -12.43 -2.73
N GLN A 110 -12.91 -12.13 -4.02
CA GLN A 110 -12.47 -13.07 -5.06
C GLN A 110 -10.94 -13.14 -5.17
N LEU A 111 -10.27 -12.05 -4.82
CA LEU A 111 -8.81 -11.96 -4.76
C LEU A 111 -8.41 -11.82 -3.30
N GLY A 112 -7.69 -12.78 -2.80
CA GLY A 112 -7.18 -12.81 -1.43
C GLY A 112 -5.67 -12.64 -1.36
N GLY A 113 -5.14 -12.66 -0.15
CA GLY A 113 -3.71 -12.62 0.11
C GLY A 113 -3.15 -11.20 0.18
N ALA A 114 -2.09 -10.95 -0.55
CA ALA A 114 -1.39 -9.66 -0.57
C ALA A 114 -2.11 -8.61 -1.45
N GLU A 115 -1.80 -7.35 -1.24
CA GLU A 115 -2.30 -6.20 -2.00
C GLU A 115 -3.82 -5.94 -1.90
N ILE A 116 -4.46 -6.24 -0.77
CA ILE A 116 -5.91 -6.10 -0.58
C ILE A 116 -6.26 -4.88 0.30
N SER A 117 -6.08 -3.68 -0.18
CA SER A 117 -6.36 -2.47 0.61
C SER A 117 -6.80 -1.27 -0.24
N GLY A 118 -7.29 -0.24 0.40
CA GLY A 118 -7.52 1.04 -0.27
C GLY A 118 -6.25 1.56 -0.93
N ILE A 119 -5.17 1.63 -0.16
CA ILE A 119 -3.82 1.95 -0.65
C ILE A 119 -2.85 0.89 -0.15
N LYS A 120 -2.11 0.26 -1.04
CA LYS A 120 -1.03 -0.68 -0.72
C LYS A 120 0.29 -0.23 -1.34
N MET A 121 1.30 -0.06 -0.52
CA MET A 121 2.63 0.35 -0.99
C MET A 121 3.70 -0.61 -0.51
N HIS A 122 4.43 -1.19 -1.44
CA HIS A 122 5.79 -1.69 -1.20
C HIS A 122 6.78 -0.56 -1.48
N ALA A 123 7.85 -0.49 -0.73
CA ALA A 123 8.84 0.55 -0.85
C ALA A 123 8.22 1.97 -0.82
N ALA A 124 7.43 2.23 0.23
CA ALA A 124 6.90 3.57 0.48
C ALA A 124 8.03 4.49 0.98
N ILE A 125 8.96 4.84 0.09
CA ILE A 125 10.13 5.67 0.41
C ILE A 125 9.79 7.13 0.13
N ASP A 126 9.88 7.98 1.15
CA ASP A 126 9.52 9.41 1.08
C ASP A 126 8.13 9.65 0.44
N VAL A 127 7.16 8.81 0.79
CA VAL A 127 5.78 8.92 0.31
C VAL A 127 4.92 9.68 1.31
N VAL A 128 4.08 10.57 0.82
CA VAL A 128 3.08 11.28 1.63
C VAL A 128 1.68 10.84 1.22
N MET A 129 0.91 10.33 2.19
CA MET A 129 -0.51 9.99 2.02
C MET A 129 -1.33 10.90 2.94
N ARG A 130 -2.06 11.86 2.37
CA ARG A 130 -2.74 12.86 3.18
C ARG A 130 -4.11 13.25 2.68
N ARG A 131 -5.00 13.56 3.62
CA ARG A 131 -6.36 14.04 3.37
C ARG A 131 -7.17 13.11 2.47
N ASN A 132 -6.87 11.81 2.53
CA ASN A 132 -7.68 10.83 1.85
C ASN A 132 -8.85 10.39 2.74
N HIS A 133 -10.00 10.14 2.15
CA HIS A 133 -11.13 9.49 2.76
C HIS A 133 -11.20 8.05 2.29
N ILE A 134 -10.95 7.10 3.19
CA ILE A 134 -10.83 5.67 2.86
C ILE A 134 -11.78 4.86 3.73
N HIS A 135 -12.73 4.16 3.10
CA HIS A 135 -13.71 3.40 3.86
C HIS A 135 -14.26 2.20 3.09
N HIS A 136 -14.87 1.25 3.82
CA HIS A 136 -15.45 0.03 3.26
C HIS A 136 -14.45 -0.73 2.37
N CYS A 137 -13.19 -0.71 2.73
CA CYS A 137 -12.14 -1.51 2.14
C CYS A 137 -11.83 -2.68 3.08
N THR A 138 -11.36 -3.80 2.57
CA THR A 138 -10.90 -4.91 3.43
C THR A 138 -9.82 -4.43 4.41
N MET A 139 -8.96 -3.53 3.97
CA MET A 139 -8.00 -2.77 4.76
C MET A 139 -7.89 -1.35 4.21
N GLY A 140 -7.56 -0.37 5.05
CA GLY A 140 -7.39 1.02 4.62
C GLY A 140 -6.06 1.25 3.89
N ILE A 141 -5.01 1.54 4.64
CA ILE A 141 -3.64 1.77 4.12
C ILE A 141 -2.72 0.67 4.61
N TRP A 142 -1.97 0.08 3.70
CA TRP A 142 -0.95 -0.92 4.02
C TRP A 142 0.39 -0.53 3.42
N CYS A 143 1.37 -0.18 4.27
CA CYS A 143 2.77 -0.03 3.87
C CYS A 143 3.53 -1.29 4.28
N ASP A 144 4.10 -1.92 3.28
CA ASP A 144 4.87 -3.14 3.38
C ASP A 144 6.30 -2.86 2.89
N TRP A 145 7.21 -3.72 3.05
CA TRP A 145 8.62 -3.65 2.67
C TRP A 145 9.19 -2.26 2.41
N GLU A 146 10.27 -1.94 3.11
CA GLU A 146 11.09 -0.75 2.87
C GLU A 146 10.35 0.60 3.03
N ALA A 147 9.25 0.63 3.80
CA ALA A 147 8.64 1.90 4.16
C ALA A 147 9.64 2.73 5.01
N GLN A 148 10.01 3.91 4.52
CA GLN A 148 10.91 4.83 5.21
C GLN A 148 10.70 6.27 4.73
N GLY A 149 10.84 7.24 5.63
CA GLY A 149 10.52 8.64 5.33
C GLY A 149 9.04 8.87 5.01
N THR A 150 8.20 7.89 5.30
CA THR A 150 6.77 7.89 4.94
C THR A 150 5.97 8.68 5.95
N ARG A 151 5.00 9.46 5.45
CA ARG A 151 4.05 10.18 6.30
C ARG A 151 2.61 9.91 5.89
N LEU A 152 1.81 9.49 6.88
CA LEU A 152 0.36 9.30 6.75
C LEU A 152 -0.32 10.33 7.65
N THR A 153 -0.98 11.34 7.06
CA THR A 153 -1.48 12.48 7.85
C THR A 153 -2.83 12.99 7.37
N GLN A 154 -3.66 13.43 8.31
CA GLN A 154 -4.96 14.06 8.02
C GLN A 154 -5.92 13.19 7.22
N ASN A 155 -5.80 11.86 7.28
CA ASN A 155 -6.70 10.95 6.60
C ASN A 155 -7.91 10.65 7.51
N LEU A 156 -9.05 10.41 6.88
CA LEU A 156 -10.24 9.84 7.50
C LEU A 156 -10.37 8.39 7.05
N LEU A 157 -10.29 7.46 7.99
CA LEU A 157 -10.42 6.03 7.73
C LEU A 157 -11.50 5.44 8.63
N HIS A 158 -12.44 4.69 8.04
CA HIS A 158 -13.52 4.06 8.79
C HIS A 158 -14.13 2.88 8.04
N ASP A 159 -14.78 2.00 8.76
CA ASP A 159 -15.46 0.83 8.20
C ASP A 159 -14.57 -0.03 7.31
N ASN A 160 -13.26 0.00 7.55
CA ASN A 160 -12.30 -0.83 6.82
C ASN A 160 -12.24 -2.22 7.44
N CYS A 161 -13.08 -3.08 6.92
CA CYS A 161 -13.18 -4.49 7.29
C CYS A 161 -13.75 -5.29 6.11
N PRO A 162 -13.44 -6.59 6.04
CA PRO A 162 -14.06 -7.44 5.02
C PRO A 162 -15.58 -7.48 5.22
N PRO A 163 -16.35 -7.72 4.17
CA PRO A 163 -17.80 -7.87 4.25
C PRO A 163 -18.23 -8.91 5.27
N GLU A 164 -19.41 -8.72 5.85
CA GLU A 164 -19.99 -9.67 6.80
C GLU A 164 -20.07 -11.08 6.20
N GLY A 165 -19.75 -12.08 6.98
CA GLY A 165 -19.72 -13.49 6.52
C GLY A 165 -18.45 -13.91 5.80
N THR A 166 -17.49 -13.02 5.58
CA THR A 166 -16.18 -13.40 5.04
C THR A 166 -15.48 -14.37 5.98
N PRO A 167 -15.05 -15.55 5.52
CA PRO A 167 -14.30 -16.48 6.35
C PRO A 167 -13.00 -15.85 6.83
N LYS A 168 -12.79 -15.86 8.13
CA LYS A 168 -11.51 -15.42 8.71
C LYS A 168 -10.51 -16.56 8.60
N ALA A 169 -9.53 -16.41 7.73
CA ALA A 169 -8.38 -17.30 7.77
C ALA A 169 -7.55 -17.04 9.04
N GLU A 170 -6.97 -18.08 9.62
CA GLU A 170 -6.07 -17.95 10.75
C GLU A 170 -4.92 -17.03 10.37
N GLY A 171 -4.65 -16.01 11.21
CA GLY A 171 -3.62 -15.00 10.92
C GLY A 171 -4.00 -13.96 9.86
N ALA A 172 -5.25 -13.91 9.40
CA ALA A 172 -5.68 -12.93 8.42
C ALA A 172 -5.46 -11.49 8.93
N MET A 173 -4.70 -10.73 8.16
CA MET A 173 -4.41 -9.32 8.41
C MET A 173 -5.50 -8.47 7.76
N MET A 174 -6.66 -8.38 8.40
CA MET A 174 -7.84 -7.69 7.88
C MET A 174 -8.40 -6.77 8.95
N SER A 175 -9.20 -5.80 8.53
CA SER A 175 -9.91 -4.86 9.40
C SER A 175 -9.02 -3.78 10.04
N GLN A 176 -7.91 -3.42 9.42
CA GLN A 176 -7.08 -2.31 9.87
C GLN A 176 -7.30 -1.06 9.03
N ASP A 177 -7.31 0.10 9.72
CA ASP A 177 -7.22 1.38 9.02
C ASP A 177 -5.81 1.62 8.48
N ILE A 178 -4.80 1.39 9.30
CA ILE A 178 -3.39 1.50 8.89
C ILE A 178 -2.63 0.26 9.35
N PHE A 179 -1.90 -0.33 8.43
CA PHE A 179 -0.97 -1.42 8.69
C PHE A 179 0.42 -1.09 8.14
N ILE A 180 1.43 -1.15 9.01
CA ILE A 180 2.84 -0.95 8.63
C ILE A 180 3.61 -2.20 9.01
N GLU A 181 4.27 -2.83 8.05
CA GLU A 181 5.10 -4.00 8.31
C GLU A 181 6.39 -3.97 7.48
N VAL A 182 7.38 -4.70 7.94
CA VAL A 182 8.66 -4.92 7.24
C VAL A 182 9.30 -3.61 6.73
N GLY A 183 9.07 -2.53 7.46
CA GLY A 183 9.61 -1.21 7.12
C GLY A 183 10.98 -0.99 7.76
N HIS A 184 11.62 0.08 7.38
CA HIS A 184 12.91 0.52 7.97
C HIS A 184 12.77 1.78 8.83
N GLY A 185 11.59 2.44 8.76
CA GLY A 185 11.40 3.73 9.41
C GLY A 185 12.36 4.83 8.90
N PRO A 186 12.17 6.07 9.32
CA PRO A 186 11.06 6.51 10.14
C PRO A 186 9.73 6.53 9.35
N THR A 187 8.63 6.23 10.05
CA THR A 187 7.28 6.41 9.55
C THR A 187 6.48 7.26 10.52
N LEU A 188 5.86 8.33 10.05
CA LEU A 188 5.05 9.23 10.85
C LEU A 188 3.56 9.04 10.52
N ILE A 189 2.77 8.70 11.53
CA ILE A 189 1.31 8.60 11.46
C ILE A 189 0.75 9.71 12.36
N ASP A 190 0.24 10.79 11.76
CA ASP A 190 -0.18 11.96 12.53
C ASP A 190 -1.50 12.57 12.05
N ASN A 191 -2.26 13.13 12.98
CA ASN A 191 -3.49 13.88 12.71
C ASN A 191 -4.55 13.11 11.90
N ASN A 192 -4.59 11.78 11.99
CA ASN A 192 -5.61 10.97 11.32
C ASN A 192 -6.81 10.73 12.24
N ILE A 193 -7.96 10.46 11.62
CA ILE A 193 -9.15 9.93 12.27
C ILE A 193 -9.33 8.48 11.79
N MET A 194 -9.25 7.52 12.71
CA MET A 194 -9.28 6.09 12.44
C MET A 194 -10.35 5.42 13.28
N LEU A 195 -11.41 4.92 12.66
CA LEU A 195 -12.61 4.48 13.34
C LEU A 195 -12.92 2.98 13.16
N SER A 196 -12.10 2.25 12.39
CA SER A 196 -12.26 0.80 12.20
C SER A 196 -11.83 0.01 13.44
N PRO A 197 -12.19 -1.28 13.54
CA PRO A 197 -11.88 -2.11 14.73
C PRO A 197 -10.41 -2.17 15.12
N VAL A 198 -9.51 -2.08 14.16
CA VAL A 198 -8.08 -1.88 14.39
C VAL A 198 -7.66 -0.58 13.74
N SER A 199 -7.35 0.43 14.53
CA SER A 199 -6.90 1.72 13.99
C SER A 199 -5.50 1.62 13.40
N VAL A 200 -4.56 1.05 14.14
CA VAL A 200 -3.17 0.88 13.67
C VAL A 200 -2.63 -0.48 14.06
N ARG A 201 -2.08 -1.20 13.11
CA ARG A 201 -1.25 -2.38 13.35
C ARG A 201 0.18 -2.07 12.94
N MET A 202 1.10 -2.28 13.86
CA MET A 202 2.53 -2.06 13.67
C MET A 202 3.27 -3.39 13.77
N ALA A 203 3.94 -3.80 12.73
CA ALA A 203 4.79 -4.98 12.66
C ALA A 203 6.19 -4.61 12.16
N THR A 204 6.70 -3.50 12.65
CA THR A 204 8.02 -2.96 12.33
C THR A 204 8.41 -1.89 13.33
N ASP A 205 9.68 -1.51 13.34
CA ASP A 205 10.23 -0.44 14.18
C ASP A 205 10.17 0.93 13.51
N GLY A 206 10.54 1.97 14.25
CA GLY A 206 10.72 3.32 13.74
C GLY A 206 9.43 4.05 13.39
N ILE A 207 8.30 3.73 14.03
CA ILE A 207 7.02 4.39 13.85
C ILE A 207 6.78 5.42 14.96
N ALA A 208 6.41 6.64 14.58
CA ALA A 208 5.82 7.63 15.47
C ALA A 208 4.34 7.81 15.17
N CYS A 209 3.49 7.66 16.18
CA CYS A 209 2.05 7.78 16.08
C CYS A 209 1.58 8.89 17.03
N VAL A 210 1.22 10.07 16.49
CA VAL A 210 0.96 11.28 17.27
C VAL A 210 -0.28 12.04 16.81
N HIS A 211 -1.01 12.65 17.74
CA HIS A 211 -2.18 13.47 17.44
C HIS A 211 -3.25 12.80 16.59
N ASN A 212 -3.45 11.48 16.73
CA ASN A 212 -4.50 10.76 16.03
C ASN A 212 -5.72 10.57 16.92
N LEU A 213 -6.91 10.57 16.32
CA LEU A 213 -8.12 10.05 16.94
C LEU A 213 -8.29 8.59 16.53
N MET A 214 -8.19 7.68 17.47
CA MET A 214 -8.31 6.24 17.26
C MET A 214 -9.48 5.70 18.08
N LEU A 215 -10.47 5.12 17.42
CA LEU A 215 -11.59 4.46 18.09
C LEU A 215 -11.32 2.94 18.26
N GLY A 216 -10.58 2.37 17.34
CA GLY A 216 -10.16 0.96 17.36
C GLY A 216 -8.87 0.73 18.14
N SER A 217 -8.41 -0.51 18.13
CA SER A 217 -7.20 -0.92 18.82
C SER A 217 -5.93 -0.43 18.10
N LEU A 218 -4.89 -0.18 18.92
CA LEU A 218 -3.51 -0.04 18.45
C LEU A 218 -2.79 -1.34 18.80
N THR A 219 -2.27 -2.04 17.80
CA THR A 219 -1.63 -3.34 17.97
C THR A 219 -0.17 -3.26 17.54
N ALA A 220 0.74 -3.50 18.47
CA ALA A 220 2.14 -3.74 18.19
C ALA A 220 2.39 -5.25 18.21
N VAL A 221 2.80 -5.81 17.08
CA VAL A 221 3.18 -7.21 17.00
C VAL A 221 4.70 -7.28 16.87
N GLY A 222 5.33 -8.16 17.66
CA GLY A 222 6.76 -8.41 17.55
C GLY A 222 7.07 -8.86 16.12
N GLY A 223 7.49 -7.92 15.34
CA GLY A 223 7.69 -8.16 13.94
C GLY A 223 9.16 -8.17 13.62
N GLY A 224 9.85 -9.22 13.89
CA GLY A 224 11.23 -9.41 13.45
C GLY A 224 11.48 -8.99 12.02
N THR A 225 11.48 -7.70 11.78
CA THR A 225 11.80 -7.14 10.46
C THR A 225 13.29 -7.29 10.16
N GLY A 226 14.09 -7.44 11.19
CA GLY A 226 15.51 -7.72 11.04
C GLY A 226 15.84 -9.08 10.42
N ASP A 227 14.88 -9.98 10.42
CA ASP A 227 15.07 -11.36 9.95
C ASP A 227 14.50 -11.63 8.55
N ARG A 228 14.02 -10.59 7.88
CA ARG A 228 13.36 -10.73 6.57
C ARG A 228 14.09 -10.04 5.44
#